data_a7c5ed6b3fe289d2b5bc632b15598d1d
#
_entry.id   a7c5ed6b3fe289d2b5bc632b15598d1d
#
_cell.length_a   1.000
_cell.length_b   1.000
_cell.length_c   1.000
_cell.angle_alpha   90.00
_cell.angle_beta   90.00
_cell.angle_gamma   90.00
#
_symmetry.space_group_name_H-M   'P 1'
#
loop_
_entity.id
_entity.type
_entity.pdbx_description
1 polymer ?
#
loop_
_entity_poly.entity_id
_entity_poly.type
_entity_poly.pdbx_seq_one_letter_code
_entity_poly.pdbx_strand_id
1 'polypeptide(L)'
;MFEVVTISFAFFFGLAVRQIGLPPLVGFLGAGFAINIFGPSIGLPTYAGKTLEHVAHLGVLMLLFTVGLKLKLKQIAQPQVLGGALLHFAISAAVFAGGLKLIMGLDWNTALLVAIALSFSSTVLAAKLLENKRELSAFHGRTAIGILIVQDIIALVVLAVWSGQTPNIWALSLVALPFLRPALHWLLDFAGHDELMVLMGMLLSLVIGGMGFEAMGLSSEIGALVMGVLLSTHTRAKELGDSLWSLKEVFLVGFFLQIGLTGLPDWNAMVFAIGVGLALSLKGILFFALLVAFKLRARSAFLTALSLTAYSEFGLIVAAGVLPEYVVPLAIAVSISFVISAPLNRFAHPLYERYEAKLRRFELDTIHPDEQPRDMGDADVMIFGMGRTGSASYEFMEEHGLKPLGLDADNYKAEAHQKAGRNVFFADAEDSNFLRSCNLGQIKAAILAMDDLEAKLIAARSLRQRGFTGPIVAHALHEDHLQQIREAGADYTYLTMTQAGISLAELTAEAVQKA
;
A
#
# COMPACT_ATOMS: atom_id res chain seq x y z
N MET A 1 -32.04 -14.96 -8.73
CA MET A 1 -32.46 -13.55 -8.96
C MET A 1 -31.71 -12.58 -8.03
N PHE A 2 -31.60 -12.91 -6.73
CA PHE A 2 -30.87 -12.09 -5.76
C PHE A 2 -29.40 -11.86 -6.16
N GLU A 3 -28.66 -12.91 -6.53
CA GLU A 3 -27.25 -12.82 -6.94
C GLU A 3 -27.05 -11.91 -8.15
N VAL A 4 -27.93 -12.01 -9.14
CA VAL A 4 -27.84 -11.18 -10.36
C VAL A 4 -28.03 -9.71 -10.03
N VAL A 5 -29.02 -9.37 -9.22
CA VAL A 5 -29.28 -7.99 -8.79
C VAL A 5 -28.11 -7.46 -7.96
N THR A 6 -27.63 -8.25 -7.00
CA THR A 6 -26.53 -7.90 -6.12
C THR A 6 -25.25 -7.61 -6.90
N ILE A 7 -24.87 -8.45 -7.83
CA ILE A 7 -23.70 -8.25 -8.70
C ILE A 7 -23.91 -7.01 -9.59
N SER A 8 -25.11 -6.83 -10.16
CA SER A 8 -25.39 -5.67 -11.02
C SER A 8 -25.29 -4.35 -10.23
N PHE A 9 -25.91 -4.28 -9.04
CA PHE A 9 -25.81 -3.09 -8.18
C PHE A 9 -24.36 -2.81 -7.78
N ALA A 10 -23.62 -3.84 -7.36
CA ALA A 10 -22.21 -3.70 -7.02
C ALA A 10 -21.41 -3.13 -8.20
N PHE A 11 -21.62 -3.67 -9.40
CA PHE A 11 -20.94 -3.21 -10.61
C PHE A 11 -21.26 -1.75 -10.94
N PHE A 12 -22.54 -1.38 -11.03
CA PHE A 12 -22.92 -0.03 -11.44
C PHE A 12 -22.56 1.02 -10.38
N PHE A 13 -22.77 0.74 -9.10
CA PHE A 13 -22.39 1.66 -8.03
C PHE A 13 -20.86 1.78 -7.92
N GLY A 14 -20.12 0.66 -8.02
CA GLY A 14 -18.67 0.68 -8.04
C GLY A 14 -18.11 1.45 -9.23
N LEU A 15 -18.71 1.28 -10.42
CA LEU A 15 -18.34 2.02 -11.63
C LEU A 15 -18.60 3.52 -11.48
N ALA A 16 -19.78 3.92 -10.99
CA ALA A 16 -20.13 5.31 -10.78
C ALA A 16 -19.17 6.01 -9.82
N VAL A 17 -18.86 5.36 -8.69
CA VAL A 17 -17.92 5.87 -7.69
C VAL A 17 -16.49 5.97 -8.25
N ARG A 18 -16.07 4.97 -9.05
CA ARG A 18 -14.76 4.98 -9.71
C ARG A 18 -14.61 6.12 -10.71
N GLN A 19 -15.67 6.47 -11.46
CA GLN A 19 -15.63 7.56 -12.44
C GLN A 19 -15.38 8.92 -11.80
N ILE A 20 -15.83 9.12 -10.56
CA ILE A 20 -15.54 10.35 -9.79
C ILE A 20 -14.21 10.28 -9.02
N GLY A 21 -13.39 9.24 -9.28
CA GLY A 21 -12.03 9.09 -8.73
C GLY A 21 -11.98 8.55 -7.30
N LEU A 22 -13.06 7.95 -6.80
CA LEU A 22 -13.11 7.34 -5.48
C LEU A 22 -12.92 5.82 -5.54
N PRO A 23 -12.52 5.18 -4.44
CA PRO A 23 -12.42 3.72 -4.35
C PRO A 23 -13.77 3.04 -4.57
N PRO A 24 -13.87 1.98 -5.40
CA PRO A 24 -15.11 1.24 -5.65
C PRO A 24 -15.79 0.69 -4.39
N LEU A 25 -15.04 0.47 -3.30
CA LEU A 25 -15.56 -0.03 -2.02
C LEU A 25 -16.69 0.83 -1.47
N VAL A 26 -16.61 2.17 -1.64
CA VAL A 26 -17.68 3.11 -1.27
C VAL A 26 -18.95 2.82 -2.10
N GLY A 27 -18.77 2.49 -3.38
CA GLY A 27 -19.87 2.09 -4.26
C GLY A 27 -20.52 0.77 -3.83
N PHE A 28 -19.73 -0.22 -3.42
CA PHE A 28 -20.24 -1.52 -2.96
C PHE A 28 -21.08 -1.39 -1.68
N LEU A 29 -20.64 -0.57 -0.73
CA LEU A 29 -21.44 -0.23 0.45
C LEU A 29 -22.74 0.47 0.06
N GLY A 30 -22.67 1.48 -0.84
CA GLY A 30 -23.83 2.17 -1.38
C GLY A 30 -24.80 1.24 -2.10
N ALA A 31 -24.30 0.26 -2.83
CA ALA A 31 -25.10 -0.79 -3.48
C ALA A 31 -25.86 -1.63 -2.45
N GLY A 32 -25.21 -2.00 -1.34
CA GLY A 32 -25.86 -2.69 -0.22
C GLY A 32 -27.01 -1.88 0.38
N PHE A 33 -26.80 -0.59 0.66
CA PHE A 33 -27.88 0.32 1.11
C PHE A 33 -29.02 0.44 0.09
N ALA A 34 -28.68 0.57 -1.20
CA ALA A 34 -29.68 0.67 -2.25
C ALA A 34 -30.54 -0.60 -2.37
N ILE A 35 -29.94 -1.77 -2.25
CA ILE A 35 -30.66 -3.05 -2.24
C ILE A 35 -31.54 -3.14 -0.97
N ASN A 36 -31.07 -2.66 0.18
CA ASN A 36 -31.86 -2.63 1.40
C ASN A 36 -33.10 -1.74 1.26
N ILE A 37 -33.00 -0.58 0.59
CA ILE A 37 -34.12 0.37 0.39
C ILE A 37 -35.08 -0.16 -0.69
N PHE A 38 -34.57 -0.52 -1.86
CA PHE A 38 -35.38 -0.81 -3.05
C PHE A 38 -35.69 -2.30 -3.23
N GLY A 39 -34.92 -3.21 -2.61
CA GLY A 39 -35.06 -4.65 -2.74
C GLY A 39 -36.46 -5.17 -2.39
N PRO A 40 -37.08 -4.74 -1.26
CA PRO A 40 -38.43 -5.19 -0.90
C PRO A 40 -39.49 -4.89 -1.97
N SER A 41 -39.37 -3.76 -2.68
CA SER A 41 -40.33 -3.37 -3.72
C SER A 41 -40.25 -4.23 -4.99
N ILE A 42 -39.15 -4.96 -5.16
CA ILE A 42 -38.92 -5.90 -6.26
C ILE A 42 -38.85 -7.37 -5.79
N GLY A 43 -39.32 -7.63 -4.57
CA GLY A 43 -39.41 -8.99 -4.00
C GLY A 43 -38.07 -9.59 -3.55
N LEU A 44 -37.05 -8.77 -3.32
CA LEU A 44 -35.76 -9.24 -2.75
C LEU A 44 -35.78 -9.22 -1.22
N PRO A 45 -35.06 -10.15 -0.57
CA PRO A 45 -34.90 -10.13 0.88
C PRO A 45 -34.08 -8.93 1.33
N THR A 46 -34.40 -8.39 2.52
CA THR A 46 -33.70 -7.27 3.17
C THR A 46 -32.49 -7.70 3.99
N TYR A 47 -32.14 -8.98 3.97
CA TYR A 47 -30.99 -9.49 4.72
C TYR A 47 -30.01 -10.20 3.81
N ALA A 48 -28.74 -10.11 4.15
CA ALA A 48 -27.71 -10.91 3.51
C ALA A 48 -27.99 -12.41 3.79
N GLY A 49 -28.31 -13.19 2.76
CA GLY A 49 -28.44 -14.63 2.93
C GLY A 49 -27.11 -15.25 3.38
N LYS A 50 -27.17 -16.45 3.98
CA LYS A 50 -25.97 -17.20 4.42
C LYS A 50 -24.87 -17.31 3.36
N THR A 51 -25.25 -17.35 2.10
CA THR A 51 -24.30 -17.39 0.98
C THR A 51 -23.46 -16.12 0.90
N LEU A 52 -24.06 -14.93 1.06
CA LEU A 52 -23.33 -13.66 1.01
C LEU A 52 -22.44 -13.49 2.24
N GLU A 53 -22.92 -13.91 3.41
CA GLU A 53 -22.12 -13.93 4.65
C GLU A 53 -20.88 -14.82 4.47
N HIS A 54 -21.06 -16.01 3.90
CA HIS A 54 -19.96 -16.91 3.63
C HIS A 54 -18.95 -16.31 2.63
N VAL A 55 -19.42 -15.74 1.52
CA VAL A 55 -18.57 -15.06 0.54
C VAL A 55 -17.80 -13.89 1.17
N ALA A 56 -18.46 -13.10 2.00
CA ALA A 56 -17.83 -12.00 2.73
C ALA A 56 -16.71 -12.49 3.65
N HIS A 57 -16.96 -13.56 4.40
CA HIS A 57 -15.96 -14.18 5.27
C HIS A 57 -14.76 -14.72 4.49
N LEU A 58 -14.98 -15.40 3.37
CA LEU A 58 -13.88 -15.85 2.48
C LEU A 58 -13.03 -14.65 2.01
N GLY A 59 -13.66 -13.51 1.70
CA GLY A 59 -12.96 -12.28 1.32
C GLY A 59 -12.02 -11.76 2.41
N VAL A 60 -12.49 -11.78 3.66
CA VAL A 60 -11.68 -11.36 4.83
C VAL A 60 -10.50 -12.30 5.02
N LEU A 61 -10.70 -13.63 4.97
CA LEU A 61 -9.61 -14.59 5.12
C LEU A 61 -8.54 -14.45 4.03
N MET A 62 -8.94 -14.29 2.78
CA MET A 62 -8.00 -14.08 1.68
C MET A 62 -7.27 -12.74 1.80
N LEU A 63 -7.95 -11.69 2.26
CA LEU A 63 -7.32 -10.40 2.54
C LEU A 63 -6.20 -10.56 3.57
N LEU A 64 -6.50 -11.20 4.70
CA LEU A 64 -5.53 -11.43 5.78
C LEU A 64 -4.35 -12.30 5.36
N PHE A 65 -4.61 -13.36 4.60
CA PHE A 65 -3.56 -14.18 4.02
C PHE A 65 -2.62 -13.36 3.13
N THR A 66 -3.17 -12.54 2.22
CA THR A 66 -2.36 -11.70 1.32
C THR A 66 -1.60 -10.60 2.07
N VAL A 67 -2.15 -10.08 3.16
CA VAL A 67 -1.43 -9.19 4.10
C VAL A 67 -0.26 -9.95 4.73
N GLY A 68 -0.50 -11.17 5.22
CA GLY A 68 0.55 -12.03 5.77
C GLY A 68 1.71 -12.27 4.80
N LEU A 69 1.43 -12.51 3.51
CA LEU A 69 2.46 -12.69 2.47
C LEU A 69 3.37 -11.45 2.30
N LYS A 70 2.87 -10.26 2.58
CA LYS A 70 3.64 -9.00 2.47
C LYS A 70 4.47 -8.70 3.71
N LEU A 71 4.32 -9.46 4.79
CA LEU A 71 4.88 -9.19 6.10
C LEU A 71 6.38 -9.51 6.14
N LYS A 72 7.23 -8.46 6.07
CA LYS A 72 8.68 -8.58 6.19
C LYS A 72 9.15 -8.08 7.55
N LEU A 73 9.44 -8.98 8.47
CA LEU A 73 9.79 -8.68 9.87
C LEU A 73 10.93 -7.66 10.03
N LYS A 74 11.90 -7.63 9.13
CA LYS A 74 13.01 -6.65 9.17
C LYS A 74 12.54 -5.20 8.96
N GLN A 75 11.48 -4.97 8.18
CA GLN A 75 10.92 -3.62 7.96
C GLN A 75 10.12 -3.14 9.16
N ILE A 76 9.46 -4.05 9.85
CA ILE A 76 8.64 -3.75 11.04
C ILE A 76 9.51 -3.31 12.22
N ALA A 77 10.71 -3.86 12.34
CA ALA A 77 11.62 -3.57 13.46
C ALA A 77 12.24 -2.15 13.43
N GLN A 78 11.99 -1.37 12.40
CA GLN A 78 12.49 0.01 12.34
C GLN A 78 11.78 0.90 13.37
N PRO A 79 12.52 1.75 14.14
CA PRO A 79 11.93 2.56 15.22
C PRO A 79 10.78 3.47 14.76
N GLN A 80 10.89 4.11 13.58
CA GLN A 80 9.85 4.98 13.03
C GLN A 80 8.59 4.20 12.63
N VAL A 81 8.73 2.93 12.25
CA VAL A 81 7.61 2.06 11.89
C VAL A 81 6.92 1.56 13.16
N LEU A 82 7.67 0.86 14.01
CA LEU A 82 7.10 0.25 15.21
C LEU A 82 6.64 1.32 16.22
N GLY A 83 7.50 2.30 16.50
CA GLY A 83 7.18 3.40 17.42
C GLY A 83 6.05 4.29 16.86
N GLY A 84 6.09 4.63 15.57
CA GLY A 84 5.03 5.40 14.90
C GLY A 84 3.68 4.69 14.97
N ALA A 85 3.64 3.39 14.69
CA ALA A 85 2.41 2.60 14.75
C ALA A 85 1.85 2.50 16.19
N LEU A 86 2.68 2.08 17.16
CA LEU A 86 2.25 1.86 18.54
C LEU A 86 1.84 3.15 19.24
N LEU A 87 2.65 4.22 19.13
CA LEU A 87 2.33 5.51 19.75
C LEU A 87 1.10 6.15 19.11
N HIS A 88 1.01 6.14 17.77
CA HIS A 88 -0.18 6.64 17.10
C HIS A 88 -1.43 5.88 17.52
N PHE A 89 -1.38 4.54 17.54
CA PHE A 89 -2.50 3.71 17.95
C PHE A 89 -2.93 4.03 19.38
N ALA A 90 -2.00 4.03 20.34
CA ALA A 90 -2.29 4.30 21.74
C ALA A 90 -2.87 5.70 21.97
N ILE A 91 -2.26 6.74 21.37
CA ILE A 91 -2.73 8.13 21.51
C ILE A 91 -4.08 8.31 20.82
N SER A 92 -4.27 7.77 19.61
CA SER A 92 -5.54 7.84 18.90
C SER A 92 -6.65 7.13 19.67
N ALA A 93 -6.41 5.92 20.17
CA ALA A 93 -7.37 5.18 20.98
C ALA A 93 -7.76 5.96 22.25
N ALA A 94 -6.79 6.55 22.96
CA ALA A 94 -7.07 7.36 24.13
C ALA A 94 -7.87 8.64 23.81
N VAL A 95 -7.49 9.35 22.76
CA VAL A 95 -8.17 10.61 22.32
C VAL A 95 -9.59 10.32 21.85
N PHE A 96 -9.78 9.29 21.01
CA PHE A 96 -11.12 8.90 20.53
C PHE A 96 -11.98 8.36 21.68
N ALA A 97 -11.45 7.50 22.56
CA ALA A 97 -12.22 6.98 23.70
C ALA A 97 -12.66 8.11 24.64
N GLY A 98 -11.75 9.04 24.97
CA GLY A 98 -12.08 10.22 25.78
C GLY A 98 -13.11 11.12 25.08
N GLY A 99 -12.96 11.38 23.80
CA GLY A 99 -13.90 12.17 23.02
C GLY A 99 -15.29 11.53 22.94
N LEU A 100 -15.36 10.23 22.65
CA LEU A 100 -16.63 9.48 22.61
C LEU A 100 -17.33 9.46 23.98
N LYS A 101 -16.54 9.26 25.05
CA LYS A 101 -17.08 9.33 26.41
C LYS A 101 -17.64 10.70 26.77
N LEU A 102 -16.89 11.78 26.47
CA LEU A 102 -17.24 13.13 26.87
C LEU A 102 -18.36 13.72 26.01
N ILE A 103 -18.35 13.47 24.68
CA ILE A 103 -19.26 14.08 23.73
C ILE A 103 -20.55 13.27 23.58
N MET A 104 -20.41 11.94 23.47
CA MET A 104 -21.53 11.03 23.22
C MET A 104 -22.05 10.31 24.47
N GLY A 105 -21.35 10.42 25.59
CA GLY A 105 -21.76 9.79 26.85
C GLY A 105 -21.65 8.25 26.88
N LEU A 106 -20.90 7.65 25.94
CA LEU A 106 -20.75 6.20 25.86
C LEU A 106 -20.10 5.65 27.13
N ASP A 107 -20.41 4.40 27.49
CA ASP A 107 -19.65 3.69 28.52
C ASP A 107 -18.19 3.46 28.08
N TRP A 108 -17.29 3.29 29.04
CA TRP A 108 -15.86 3.19 28.75
C TRP A 108 -15.49 2.00 27.86
N ASN A 109 -16.16 0.85 28.01
CA ASN A 109 -15.87 -0.33 27.21
C ASN A 109 -16.23 -0.09 25.74
N THR A 110 -17.44 0.38 25.47
CA THR A 110 -17.91 0.71 24.12
C THR A 110 -17.07 1.84 23.52
N ALA A 111 -16.80 2.91 24.27
CA ALA A 111 -15.97 4.01 23.82
C ALA A 111 -14.55 3.56 23.43
N LEU A 112 -13.92 2.68 24.23
CA LEU A 112 -12.60 2.13 23.96
C LEU A 112 -12.60 1.24 22.72
N LEU A 113 -13.57 0.35 22.56
CA LEU A 113 -13.66 -0.55 21.41
C LEU A 113 -13.89 0.20 20.10
N VAL A 114 -14.80 1.19 20.09
CA VAL A 114 -15.01 2.06 18.94
C VAL A 114 -13.75 2.88 18.64
N ALA A 115 -13.08 3.40 19.67
CA ALA A 115 -11.84 4.15 19.51
C ALA A 115 -10.70 3.30 18.93
N ILE A 116 -10.60 2.05 19.36
CA ILE A 116 -9.66 1.05 18.81
C ILE A 116 -9.96 0.84 17.31
N ALA A 117 -11.23 0.62 16.95
CA ALA A 117 -11.63 0.44 15.56
C ALA A 117 -11.26 1.65 14.67
N LEU A 118 -11.42 2.88 15.18
CA LEU A 118 -11.06 4.13 14.50
C LEU A 118 -9.55 4.40 14.46
N SER A 119 -8.76 3.76 15.30
CA SER A 119 -7.31 3.97 15.36
C SER A 119 -6.56 3.29 14.23
N PHE A 120 -7.14 2.29 13.58
CA PHE A 120 -6.57 1.60 12.44
C PHE A 120 -6.62 2.45 11.16
N SER A 121 -5.64 2.25 10.28
CA SER A 121 -5.56 2.91 8.96
C SER A 121 -5.78 1.90 7.85
N SER A 122 -6.39 2.34 6.73
CA SER A 122 -6.73 1.45 5.62
C SER A 122 -5.48 1.01 4.84
N THR A 123 -5.19 -0.28 4.90
CA THR A 123 -4.11 -0.91 4.14
C THR A 123 -4.45 -0.94 2.65
N VAL A 124 -5.70 -1.23 2.29
CA VAL A 124 -6.13 -1.34 0.89
C VAL A 124 -6.05 0.01 0.17
N LEU A 125 -6.57 1.08 0.80
CA LEU A 125 -6.53 2.41 0.19
C LEU A 125 -5.10 2.92 0.07
N ALA A 126 -4.31 2.86 1.14
CA ALA A 126 -2.93 3.34 1.14
C ALA A 126 -2.05 2.58 0.12
N ALA A 127 -2.11 1.23 0.12
CA ALA A 127 -1.35 0.43 -0.83
C ALA A 127 -1.70 0.77 -2.27
N LYS A 128 -3.01 0.89 -2.59
CA LYS A 128 -3.46 1.21 -3.95
C LYS A 128 -3.05 2.62 -4.40
N LEU A 129 -3.09 3.61 -3.51
CA LEU A 129 -2.65 4.97 -3.81
C LEU A 129 -1.14 5.04 -4.07
N LEU A 130 -0.34 4.37 -3.22
CA LEU A 130 1.12 4.28 -3.38
C LEU A 130 1.50 3.45 -4.62
N GLU A 131 0.77 2.39 -4.93
CA GLU A 131 0.98 1.56 -6.13
C GLU A 131 0.69 2.34 -7.41
N ASN A 132 -0.44 3.06 -7.47
CA ASN A 132 -0.79 3.89 -8.62
C ASN A 132 0.24 4.98 -8.91
N LYS A 133 0.93 5.47 -7.88
CA LYS A 133 2.01 6.44 -7.98
C LYS A 133 3.40 5.81 -8.09
N ARG A 134 3.48 4.46 -8.04
CA ARG A 134 4.73 3.69 -7.99
C ARG A 134 5.66 4.04 -6.82
N GLU A 135 5.09 4.56 -5.73
CA GLU A 135 5.79 5.01 -4.53
C GLU A 135 5.91 3.94 -3.42
N LEU A 136 5.47 2.69 -3.66
CA LEU A 136 5.55 1.61 -2.67
C LEU A 136 6.98 1.36 -2.17
N SER A 137 7.98 1.53 -3.03
CA SER A 137 9.40 1.34 -2.73
C SER A 137 10.06 2.59 -2.15
N ALA A 138 9.46 3.76 -2.31
CA ALA A 138 9.94 5.02 -1.76
C ALA A 138 9.98 4.98 -0.21
N PHE A 139 10.81 5.80 0.42
CA PHE A 139 10.98 5.76 1.89
C PHE A 139 9.67 6.01 2.63
N HIS A 140 8.88 7.01 2.22
CA HIS A 140 7.56 7.29 2.79
C HIS A 140 6.56 6.15 2.56
N GLY A 141 6.58 5.51 1.37
CA GLY A 141 5.73 4.37 1.04
C GLY A 141 6.06 3.14 1.89
N ARG A 142 7.35 2.81 2.02
CA ARG A 142 7.81 1.70 2.88
C ARG A 142 7.47 1.93 4.34
N THR A 143 7.62 3.17 4.82
CA THR A 143 7.25 3.54 6.20
C THR A 143 5.75 3.42 6.41
N ALA A 144 4.93 3.91 5.48
CA ALA A 144 3.46 3.77 5.54
C ALA A 144 3.04 2.29 5.58
N ILE A 145 3.52 1.48 4.63
CA ILE A 145 3.19 0.04 4.59
C ILE A 145 3.68 -0.68 5.85
N GLY A 146 4.86 -0.35 6.36
CA GLY A 146 5.36 -0.91 7.61
C GLY A 146 4.44 -0.62 8.79
N ILE A 147 3.99 0.63 8.95
CA ILE A 147 3.03 1.04 10.00
C ILE A 147 1.71 0.29 9.86
N LEU A 148 1.16 0.18 8.65
CA LEU A 148 -0.07 -0.55 8.38
C LEU A 148 0.04 -2.02 8.78
N ILE A 149 1.14 -2.68 8.45
CA ILE A 149 1.39 -4.07 8.84
C ILE A 149 1.41 -4.22 10.38
N VAL A 150 2.04 -3.28 11.11
CA VAL A 150 2.01 -3.30 12.58
C VAL A 150 0.59 -3.12 13.09
N GLN A 151 -0.19 -2.23 12.50
CA GLN A 151 -1.60 -2.03 12.86
C GLN A 151 -2.44 -3.27 12.58
N ASP A 152 -2.21 -3.98 11.47
CA ASP A 152 -2.90 -5.24 11.16
C ASP A 152 -2.59 -6.32 12.22
N ILE A 153 -1.35 -6.39 12.70
CA ILE A 153 -0.98 -7.28 13.82
C ILE A 153 -1.71 -6.88 15.10
N ILE A 154 -1.79 -5.58 15.41
CA ILE A 154 -2.53 -5.09 16.58
C ILE A 154 -4.03 -5.47 16.46
N ALA A 155 -4.63 -5.30 15.28
CA ALA A 155 -6.03 -5.66 15.03
C ALA A 155 -6.30 -7.14 15.32
N LEU A 156 -5.37 -8.02 14.95
CA LEU A 156 -5.47 -9.45 15.23
C LEU A 156 -5.35 -9.78 16.73
N VAL A 157 -4.44 -9.09 17.43
CA VAL A 157 -4.32 -9.23 18.89
C VAL A 157 -5.62 -8.78 19.56
N VAL A 158 -6.20 -7.66 19.11
CA VAL A 158 -7.50 -7.18 19.60
C VAL A 158 -8.58 -8.21 19.34
N LEU A 159 -8.70 -8.74 18.12
CA LEU A 159 -9.69 -9.80 17.81
C LEU A 159 -9.48 -11.05 18.67
N ALA A 160 -8.24 -11.50 18.85
CA ALA A 160 -7.93 -12.67 19.67
C ALA A 160 -8.36 -12.49 21.14
N VAL A 161 -8.15 -11.30 21.71
CA VAL A 161 -8.51 -11.00 23.10
C VAL A 161 -10.02 -10.88 23.27
N TRP A 162 -10.73 -10.27 22.31
CA TRP A 162 -12.17 -9.99 22.43
C TRP A 162 -13.08 -11.06 21.85
N SER A 163 -12.59 -11.96 20.98
CA SER A 163 -13.40 -13.05 20.39
C SER A 163 -13.95 -14.03 21.43
N GLY A 164 -13.41 -14.01 22.64
CA GLY A 164 -13.81 -14.93 23.72
C GLY A 164 -13.52 -16.40 23.41
N GLN A 165 -12.83 -16.69 22.31
CA GLN A 165 -12.45 -18.04 21.94
C GLN A 165 -11.34 -18.55 22.84
N THR A 166 -11.54 -19.72 23.44
CA THR A 166 -10.52 -20.39 24.26
C THR A 166 -9.82 -21.46 23.44
N PRO A 167 -8.49 -21.32 23.23
CA PRO A 167 -7.72 -22.32 22.50
C PRO A 167 -7.88 -23.71 23.14
N ASN A 168 -8.11 -24.72 22.34
CA ASN A 168 -8.09 -26.10 22.82
C ASN A 168 -6.64 -26.64 22.85
N ILE A 169 -6.45 -27.85 23.40
CA ILE A 169 -5.12 -28.44 23.57
C ILE A 169 -4.36 -28.61 22.23
N TRP A 170 -5.10 -28.75 21.12
CA TRP A 170 -4.52 -28.88 19.79
C TRP A 170 -3.87 -27.58 19.30
N ALA A 171 -4.21 -26.43 19.88
CA ALA A 171 -3.55 -25.16 19.58
C ALA A 171 -2.04 -25.20 19.89
N LEU A 172 -1.59 -26.08 20.78
CA LEU A 172 -0.16 -26.30 21.03
C LEU A 172 0.58 -26.81 19.80
N SER A 173 -0.09 -27.50 18.87
CA SER A 173 0.53 -27.95 17.62
C SER A 173 0.95 -26.81 16.71
N LEU A 174 0.36 -25.60 16.86
CA LEU A 174 0.74 -24.41 16.10
C LEU A 174 2.15 -23.92 16.40
N VAL A 175 2.74 -24.29 17.53
CA VAL A 175 4.15 -24.03 17.83
C VAL A 175 5.07 -24.75 16.83
N ALA A 176 4.59 -25.85 16.22
CA ALA A 176 5.30 -26.56 15.17
C ALA A 176 5.19 -25.93 13.76
N LEU A 177 4.30 -24.96 13.54
CA LEU A 177 4.09 -24.34 12.23
C LEU A 177 5.36 -23.75 11.59
N PRO A 178 6.26 -23.06 12.31
CA PRO A 178 7.51 -22.58 11.72
C PRO A 178 8.37 -23.70 11.12
N PHE A 179 8.31 -24.92 11.66
CA PHE A 179 9.04 -26.08 11.14
C PHE A 179 8.43 -26.63 9.84
N LEU A 180 7.16 -26.32 9.54
CA LEU A 180 6.51 -26.67 8.27
C LEU A 180 6.90 -25.73 7.11
N ARG A 181 7.56 -24.62 7.42
CA ARG A 181 7.94 -23.62 6.43
C ARG A 181 8.73 -24.20 5.23
N PRO A 182 9.76 -25.05 5.40
CA PRO A 182 10.45 -25.64 4.25
C PRO A 182 9.52 -26.47 3.37
N ALA A 183 8.58 -27.22 3.97
CA ALA A 183 7.60 -28.01 3.21
C ALA A 183 6.62 -27.12 2.45
N LEU A 184 6.15 -26.02 3.05
CA LEU A 184 5.28 -25.05 2.38
C LEU A 184 6.01 -24.33 1.24
N HIS A 185 7.28 -24.02 1.42
CA HIS A 185 8.12 -23.42 0.38
C HIS A 185 8.30 -24.38 -0.80
N TRP A 186 8.65 -25.65 -0.52
CA TRP A 186 8.75 -26.69 -1.54
C TRP A 186 7.42 -26.90 -2.28
N LEU A 187 6.28 -26.89 -1.55
CA LEU A 187 4.96 -27.04 -2.15
C LEU A 187 4.64 -25.86 -3.09
N LEU A 188 5.03 -24.63 -2.72
CA LEU A 188 4.84 -23.44 -3.56
C LEU A 188 5.69 -23.52 -4.85
N ASP A 189 6.91 -24.02 -4.76
CA ASP A 189 7.76 -24.25 -5.94
C ASP A 189 7.16 -25.33 -6.84
N PHE A 190 6.61 -26.39 -6.25
CA PHE A 190 6.02 -27.51 -6.98
C PHE A 190 4.67 -27.18 -7.63
N ALA A 191 3.89 -26.25 -7.03
CA ALA A 191 2.59 -25.82 -7.55
C ALA A 191 2.66 -25.09 -8.91
N GLY A 192 3.87 -24.66 -9.34
CA GLY A 192 4.02 -23.96 -10.63
C GLY A 192 3.48 -22.51 -10.60
N HIS A 193 3.10 -21.98 -11.77
CA HIS A 193 2.73 -20.57 -11.96
C HIS A 193 1.25 -20.32 -12.25
N ASP A 194 0.48 -21.36 -12.52
CA ASP A 194 -0.88 -21.28 -13.06
C ASP A 194 -1.95 -21.45 -11.95
N GLU A 195 -3.06 -22.08 -12.31
CA GLU A 195 -4.23 -22.31 -11.45
C GLU A 195 -3.90 -23.05 -10.14
N LEU A 196 -2.89 -23.93 -10.13
CA LEU A 196 -2.48 -24.65 -8.91
C LEU A 196 -1.92 -23.71 -7.87
N MET A 197 -1.24 -22.63 -8.25
CA MET A 197 -0.79 -21.60 -7.33
C MET A 197 -1.97 -20.89 -6.65
N VAL A 198 -3.02 -20.54 -7.42
CA VAL A 198 -4.25 -19.93 -6.88
C VAL A 198 -4.93 -20.89 -5.92
N LEU A 199 -5.10 -22.18 -6.32
CA LEU A 199 -5.70 -23.21 -5.48
C LEU A 199 -4.90 -23.45 -4.20
N MET A 200 -3.58 -23.44 -4.27
CA MET A 200 -2.72 -23.52 -3.08
C MET A 200 -2.95 -22.34 -2.13
N GLY A 201 -3.01 -21.12 -2.66
CA GLY A 201 -3.31 -19.94 -1.86
C GLY A 201 -4.68 -20.03 -1.17
N MET A 202 -5.70 -20.51 -1.89
CA MET A 202 -7.02 -20.77 -1.31
C MET A 202 -6.97 -21.88 -0.26
N LEU A 203 -6.31 -22.99 -0.53
CA LEU A 203 -6.13 -24.09 0.43
C LEU A 203 -5.50 -23.59 1.74
N LEU A 204 -4.43 -22.81 1.63
CA LEU A 204 -3.70 -22.30 2.78
C LEU A 204 -4.47 -21.22 3.54
N SER A 205 -5.16 -20.32 2.85
CA SER A 205 -5.92 -19.25 3.50
C SER A 205 -7.25 -19.72 4.10
N LEU A 206 -8.02 -20.50 3.34
CA LEU A 206 -9.40 -20.84 3.70
C LEU A 206 -9.50 -22.14 4.51
N VAL A 207 -8.78 -23.19 4.06
CA VAL A 207 -8.91 -24.51 4.68
C VAL A 207 -7.95 -24.65 5.86
N ILE A 208 -6.64 -24.51 5.62
CA ILE A 208 -5.64 -24.74 6.68
C ILE A 208 -5.64 -23.56 7.67
N GLY A 209 -5.58 -22.32 7.17
CA GLY A 209 -5.63 -21.11 7.99
C GLY A 209 -7.00 -20.89 8.59
N GLY A 210 -8.05 -20.85 7.78
CA GLY A 210 -9.42 -20.61 8.24
C GLY A 210 -9.95 -21.77 9.09
N MET A 211 -10.41 -22.83 8.46
CA MET A 211 -11.08 -23.96 9.12
C MET A 211 -10.17 -24.70 10.09
N GLY A 212 -8.86 -24.84 9.78
CA GLY A 212 -7.91 -25.54 10.65
C GLY A 212 -7.71 -24.84 11.98
N PHE A 213 -7.57 -23.52 12.00
CA PHE A 213 -7.43 -22.75 13.23
C PHE A 213 -8.75 -22.70 14.02
N GLU A 214 -9.87 -22.58 13.34
CA GLU A 214 -11.19 -22.61 13.98
C GLU A 214 -11.44 -23.96 14.68
N ALA A 215 -11.05 -25.08 14.07
CA ALA A 215 -11.10 -26.39 14.68
C ALA A 215 -10.22 -26.51 15.95
N MET A 216 -9.19 -25.67 16.06
CA MET A 216 -8.31 -25.59 17.24
C MET A 216 -8.79 -24.57 18.29
N GLY A 217 -9.97 -23.97 18.10
CA GLY A 217 -10.55 -22.96 19.00
C GLY A 217 -9.86 -21.60 18.89
N LEU A 218 -9.31 -21.28 17.72
CA LEU A 218 -8.71 -20.00 17.39
C LEU A 218 -9.49 -19.32 16.25
N SER A 219 -9.32 -18.02 16.10
CA SER A 219 -9.99 -17.31 15.01
C SER A 219 -9.41 -17.69 13.65
N SER A 220 -10.30 -17.91 12.70
CA SER A 220 -9.98 -18.20 11.29
C SER A 220 -9.13 -17.11 10.65
N GLU A 221 -9.36 -15.85 11.07
CA GLU A 221 -8.64 -14.68 10.60
C GLU A 221 -7.15 -14.74 10.98
N ILE A 222 -6.85 -15.11 12.22
CA ILE A 222 -5.48 -15.32 12.70
C ILE A 222 -4.80 -16.42 11.90
N GLY A 223 -5.52 -17.52 11.67
CA GLY A 223 -4.99 -18.64 10.90
C GLY A 223 -4.62 -18.27 9.47
N ALA A 224 -5.50 -17.58 8.76
CA ALA A 224 -5.24 -17.12 7.41
C ALA A 224 -3.98 -16.21 7.35
N LEU A 225 -3.86 -15.26 8.27
CA LEU A 225 -2.68 -14.39 8.34
C LEU A 225 -1.39 -15.20 8.61
N VAL A 226 -1.40 -16.07 9.62
CA VAL A 226 -0.23 -16.88 9.99
C VAL A 226 0.26 -17.71 8.82
N MET A 227 -0.64 -18.33 8.06
CA MET A 227 -0.29 -19.08 6.85
C MET A 227 0.37 -18.18 5.79
N GLY A 228 -0.10 -16.93 5.62
CA GLY A 228 0.53 -15.94 4.77
C GLY A 228 1.95 -15.57 5.24
N VAL A 229 2.13 -15.33 6.54
CA VAL A 229 3.43 -14.99 7.15
C VAL A 229 4.45 -16.10 6.95
N LEU A 230 4.06 -17.37 7.05
CA LEU A 230 4.96 -18.50 6.82
C LEU A 230 5.55 -18.51 5.41
N LEU A 231 4.82 -18.01 4.43
CA LEU A 231 5.27 -17.92 3.03
C LEU A 231 5.91 -16.56 2.67
N SER A 232 5.84 -15.56 3.54
CA SER A 232 6.25 -14.16 3.26
C SER A 232 7.70 -13.99 2.81
N THR A 233 8.57 -14.91 3.15
CA THR A 233 10.00 -14.88 2.81
C THR A 233 10.35 -15.67 1.56
N HIS A 234 9.37 -16.35 0.96
CA HIS A 234 9.57 -17.06 -0.30
C HIS A 234 9.74 -16.06 -1.46
N THR A 235 10.59 -16.37 -2.44
CA THR A 235 10.83 -15.50 -3.61
C THR A 235 9.57 -15.25 -4.43
N ARG A 236 8.66 -16.23 -4.47
CA ARG A 236 7.39 -16.19 -5.19
C ARG A 236 6.20 -15.75 -4.33
N ALA A 237 6.41 -15.30 -3.08
CA ALA A 237 5.32 -14.82 -2.22
C ALA A 237 4.53 -13.67 -2.85
N LYS A 238 5.21 -12.77 -3.57
CA LYS A 238 4.57 -11.69 -4.31
C LYS A 238 3.69 -12.22 -5.44
N GLU A 239 4.20 -13.14 -6.24
CA GLU A 239 3.48 -13.78 -7.35
C GLU A 239 2.19 -14.47 -6.86
N LEU A 240 2.28 -15.23 -5.75
CA LEU A 240 1.11 -15.85 -5.11
C LEU A 240 0.08 -14.79 -4.67
N GLY A 241 0.53 -13.69 -4.06
CA GLY A 241 -0.35 -12.59 -3.67
C GLY A 241 -1.04 -11.93 -4.86
N ASP A 242 -0.30 -11.69 -5.94
CA ASP A 242 -0.80 -11.08 -7.17
C ASP A 242 -1.81 -12.02 -7.88
N SER A 243 -1.57 -13.33 -7.86
CA SER A 243 -2.48 -14.35 -8.43
C SER A 243 -3.82 -14.42 -7.69
N LEU A 244 -3.82 -14.18 -6.37
CA LEU A 244 -5.04 -14.15 -5.55
C LEU A 244 -5.77 -12.81 -5.58
N TRP A 245 -5.17 -11.77 -6.12
CA TRP A 245 -5.66 -10.40 -6.00
C TRP A 245 -7.10 -10.23 -6.52
N SER A 246 -7.37 -10.67 -7.75
CA SER A 246 -8.70 -10.52 -8.36
C SER A 246 -9.79 -11.30 -7.62
N LEU A 247 -9.47 -12.50 -7.15
CA LEU A 247 -10.41 -13.35 -6.42
C LEU A 247 -10.74 -12.73 -5.05
N LYS A 248 -9.73 -12.27 -4.34
CA LYS A 248 -9.89 -11.54 -3.07
C LYS A 248 -10.77 -10.30 -3.23
N GLU A 249 -10.54 -9.49 -4.26
CA GLU A 249 -11.33 -8.28 -4.51
C GLU A 249 -12.82 -8.62 -4.75
N VAL A 250 -13.10 -9.67 -5.53
CA VAL A 250 -14.49 -10.13 -5.77
C VAL A 250 -15.17 -10.56 -4.46
N PHE A 251 -14.47 -11.28 -3.61
CA PHE A 251 -15.04 -11.69 -2.31
C PHE A 251 -15.22 -10.51 -1.35
N LEU A 252 -14.33 -9.51 -1.38
CA LEU A 252 -14.48 -8.29 -0.59
C LEU A 252 -15.69 -7.43 -1.02
N VAL A 253 -16.12 -7.51 -2.28
CA VAL A 253 -17.41 -6.92 -2.71
C VAL A 253 -18.55 -7.46 -1.82
N GLY A 254 -18.56 -8.78 -1.58
CA GLY A 254 -19.54 -9.42 -0.71
C GLY A 254 -19.56 -8.85 0.71
N PHE A 255 -18.38 -8.59 1.28
CA PHE A 255 -18.24 -8.01 2.62
C PHE A 255 -18.87 -6.60 2.71
N PHE A 256 -18.55 -5.71 1.77
CA PHE A 256 -19.11 -4.35 1.81
C PHE A 256 -20.61 -4.32 1.49
N LEU A 257 -21.07 -5.17 0.56
CA LEU A 257 -22.50 -5.34 0.30
C LEU A 257 -23.26 -5.82 1.53
N GLN A 258 -22.71 -6.81 2.23
CA GLN A 258 -23.30 -7.34 3.47
C GLN A 258 -23.47 -6.24 4.51
N ILE A 259 -22.47 -5.41 4.74
CA ILE A 259 -22.58 -4.29 5.69
C ILE A 259 -23.71 -3.35 5.29
N GLY A 260 -23.83 -2.99 4.01
CA GLY A 260 -24.92 -2.13 3.53
C GLY A 260 -26.32 -2.78 3.66
N LEU A 261 -26.40 -4.11 3.59
CA LEU A 261 -27.63 -4.88 3.77
C LEU A 261 -28.00 -5.05 5.25
N THR A 262 -27.04 -4.95 6.19
CA THR A 262 -27.28 -5.15 7.63
C THR A 262 -28.22 -4.11 8.21
N GLY A 263 -28.21 -2.88 7.68
CA GLY A 263 -29.11 -1.81 8.13
C GLY A 263 -28.91 -0.49 7.42
N LEU A 264 -29.90 0.38 7.53
CA LEU A 264 -29.80 1.75 7.04
C LEU A 264 -29.27 2.67 8.15
N PRO A 265 -28.48 3.69 7.80
CA PRO A 265 -28.00 4.65 8.77
C PRO A 265 -29.18 5.50 9.30
N ASP A 266 -29.28 5.59 10.61
CA ASP A 266 -30.13 6.56 11.27
C ASP A 266 -29.43 7.93 11.37
N TRP A 267 -30.13 8.93 11.89
CA TRP A 267 -29.58 10.29 12.04
C TRP A 267 -28.36 10.31 12.97
N ASN A 268 -28.38 9.51 14.03
CA ASN A 268 -27.28 9.45 15.00
C ASN A 268 -26.03 8.84 14.36
N ALA A 269 -26.22 7.77 13.57
CA ALA A 269 -25.13 7.17 12.79
C ALA A 269 -24.49 8.15 11.80
N MET A 270 -25.31 8.98 11.14
CA MET A 270 -24.80 10.02 10.22
C MET A 270 -24.02 11.10 10.96
N VAL A 271 -24.55 11.62 12.08
CA VAL A 271 -23.86 12.63 12.90
C VAL A 271 -22.53 12.08 13.44
N PHE A 272 -22.55 10.84 13.96
CA PHE A 272 -21.36 10.15 14.39
C PHE A 272 -20.31 10.03 13.27
N ALA A 273 -20.73 9.54 12.09
CA ALA A 273 -19.83 9.32 10.96
C ALA A 273 -19.22 10.63 10.43
N ILE A 274 -20.00 11.71 10.39
CA ILE A 274 -19.52 13.05 10.01
C ILE A 274 -18.53 13.57 11.07
N GLY A 275 -18.84 13.46 12.35
CA GLY A 275 -17.96 13.88 13.44
C GLY A 275 -16.61 13.16 13.39
N VAL A 276 -16.64 11.84 13.22
CA VAL A 276 -15.44 11.01 13.05
C VAL A 276 -14.71 11.34 11.74
N GLY A 277 -15.43 11.64 10.65
CA GLY A 277 -14.84 12.10 9.39
C GLY A 277 -14.07 13.43 9.54
N LEU A 278 -14.58 14.37 10.32
CA LEU A 278 -13.88 15.63 10.64
C LEU A 278 -12.65 15.39 11.52
N ALA A 279 -12.69 14.41 12.42
CA ALA A 279 -11.56 14.02 13.26
C ALA A 279 -10.40 13.37 12.46
N LEU A 280 -10.60 13.05 11.18
CA LEU A 280 -9.57 12.49 10.30
C LEU A 280 -8.33 13.39 10.19
N SER A 281 -8.52 14.71 10.22
CA SER A 281 -7.45 15.69 10.19
C SER A 281 -6.54 15.57 11.42
N LEU A 282 -7.10 15.28 12.59
CA LEU A 282 -6.31 15.08 13.83
C LEU A 282 -5.45 13.84 13.72
N LYS A 283 -5.96 12.77 13.12
CA LYS A 283 -5.20 11.53 12.86
C LYS A 283 -3.99 11.80 11.95
N GLY A 284 -4.20 12.53 10.86
CA GLY A 284 -3.12 12.93 9.94
C GLY A 284 -2.07 13.83 10.61
N ILE A 285 -2.50 14.81 11.39
CA ILE A 285 -1.59 15.69 12.16
C ILE A 285 -0.77 14.87 13.17
N LEU A 286 -1.39 13.94 13.88
CA LEU A 286 -0.71 13.08 14.84
C LEU A 286 0.35 12.21 14.17
N PHE A 287 0.04 11.57 13.03
CA PHE A 287 1.03 10.83 12.25
C PHE A 287 2.20 11.73 11.83
N PHE A 288 1.91 12.90 11.26
CA PHE A 288 2.94 13.83 10.86
C PHE A 288 3.86 14.20 12.03
N ALA A 289 3.29 14.58 13.16
CA ALA A 289 4.05 14.98 14.35
C ALA A 289 4.95 13.85 14.89
N LEU A 290 4.40 12.62 14.97
CA LEU A 290 5.17 11.45 15.41
C LEU A 290 6.30 11.11 14.45
N LEU A 291 6.04 11.10 13.14
CA LEU A 291 7.06 10.77 12.15
C LEU A 291 8.19 11.80 12.11
N VAL A 292 7.88 13.10 12.27
CA VAL A 292 8.90 14.13 12.44
C VAL A 292 9.68 13.90 13.74
N ALA A 293 9.03 13.52 14.84
CA ALA A 293 9.71 13.17 16.10
C ALA A 293 10.66 11.95 15.93
N PHE A 294 10.35 11.03 15.02
CA PHE A 294 11.24 9.95 14.58
C PHE A 294 12.27 10.37 13.53
N LYS A 295 12.49 11.68 13.37
CA LYS A 295 13.51 12.29 12.51
C LYS A 295 13.29 12.18 11.01
N LEU A 296 12.08 11.87 10.57
CA LEU A 296 11.74 11.93 9.14
C LEU A 296 11.71 13.40 8.70
N ARG A 297 12.14 13.65 7.46
CA ARG A 297 11.94 14.96 6.82
C ARG A 297 10.46 15.26 6.69
N ALA A 298 10.10 16.54 6.69
CA ALA A 298 8.72 16.99 6.60
C ALA A 298 8.00 16.43 5.37
N ARG A 299 8.69 16.24 4.23
CA ARG A 299 8.12 15.64 3.02
C ARG A 299 7.70 14.21 3.26
N SER A 300 8.61 13.37 3.69
CA SER A 300 8.33 11.95 3.94
C SER A 300 7.31 11.76 5.05
N ALA A 301 7.40 12.53 6.14
CA ALA A 301 6.42 12.52 7.22
C ALA A 301 5.01 12.92 6.73
N PHE A 302 4.90 13.96 5.88
CA PHE A 302 3.65 14.45 5.34
C PHE A 302 3.01 13.44 4.38
N LEU A 303 3.78 12.91 3.42
CA LEU A 303 3.28 11.92 2.46
C LEU A 303 2.86 10.62 3.15
N THR A 304 3.66 10.15 4.11
CA THR A 304 3.30 8.99 4.96
C THR A 304 2.03 9.26 5.74
N ALA A 305 1.93 10.43 6.41
CA ALA A 305 0.76 10.79 7.21
C ALA A 305 -0.52 10.85 6.37
N LEU A 306 -0.48 11.45 5.18
CA LEU A 306 -1.63 11.47 4.27
C LEU A 306 -2.06 10.08 3.84
N SER A 307 -1.10 9.18 3.53
CA SER A 307 -1.40 7.80 3.15
C SER A 307 -2.06 7.01 4.28
N LEU A 308 -1.83 7.39 5.54
CA LEU A 308 -2.35 6.72 6.74
C LEU A 308 -3.62 7.36 7.33
N THR A 309 -4.16 8.42 6.73
CA THR A 309 -5.33 9.13 7.31
C THR A 309 -6.61 8.32 7.25
N ALA A 310 -6.87 7.55 6.18
CA ALA A 310 -8.12 6.81 6.01
C ALA A 310 -8.32 5.77 7.13
N TYR A 311 -9.56 5.65 7.61
CA TYR A 311 -9.93 4.58 8.54
C TYR A 311 -9.91 3.23 7.86
N SER A 312 -9.71 2.16 8.65
CA SER A 312 -9.52 0.81 8.14
C SER A 312 -10.82 0.01 8.10
N GLU A 313 -10.95 -0.82 7.08
CA GLU A 313 -11.87 -1.94 7.03
C GLU A 313 -11.64 -2.96 8.16
N PHE A 314 -10.41 -3.08 8.68
CA PHE A 314 -10.12 -3.90 9.87
C PHE A 314 -10.87 -3.41 11.10
N GLY A 315 -11.07 -2.10 11.24
CA GLY A 315 -11.93 -1.55 12.30
C GLY A 315 -13.36 -2.06 12.20
N LEU A 316 -13.88 -2.26 10.98
CA LEU A 316 -15.20 -2.86 10.76
C LEU A 316 -15.24 -4.34 11.12
N ILE A 317 -14.18 -5.09 10.81
CA ILE A 317 -14.08 -6.52 11.17
C ILE A 317 -14.06 -6.68 12.68
N VAL A 318 -13.25 -5.87 13.38
CA VAL A 318 -13.23 -5.84 14.85
C VAL A 318 -14.60 -5.48 15.42
N ALA A 319 -15.24 -4.45 14.87
CA ALA A 319 -16.58 -4.02 15.32
C ALA A 319 -17.64 -5.09 15.04
N ALA A 320 -17.61 -5.77 13.91
CA ALA A 320 -18.56 -6.82 13.58
C ALA A 320 -18.52 -7.98 14.56
N GLY A 321 -17.33 -8.31 15.09
CA GLY A 321 -17.16 -9.36 16.07
C GLY A 321 -17.55 -8.99 17.51
N VAL A 322 -17.52 -7.69 17.87
CA VAL A 322 -17.60 -7.23 19.26
C VAL A 322 -18.72 -6.22 19.52
N LEU A 323 -19.03 -5.35 18.54
CA LEU A 323 -20.00 -4.25 18.63
C LEU A 323 -20.87 -4.16 17.37
N PRO A 324 -21.76 -5.13 17.10
CA PRO A 324 -22.54 -5.19 15.86
C PRO A 324 -23.35 -3.91 15.57
N GLU A 325 -23.84 -3.23 16.59
CA GLU A 325 -24.61 -1.98 16.49
C GLU A 325 -23.81 -0.80 15.95
N TYR A 326 -22.47 -0.83 16.04
CA TYR A 326 -21.59 0.22 15.51
C TYR A 326 -21.05 -0.06 14.10
N VAL A 327 -21.32 -1.24 13.53
CA VAL A 327 -20.79 -1.62 12.19
C VAL A 327 -21.27 -0.66 11.12
N VAL A 328 -22.55 -0.32 11.07
CA VAL A 328 -23.11 0.63 10.07
C VAL A 328 -22.56 2.04 10.26
N PRO A 329 -22.61 2.65 11.46
CA PRO A 329 -21.97 3.96 11.69
C PRO A 329 -20.50 4.02 11.31
N LEU A 330 -19.73 2.99 11.68
CA LEU A 330 -18.30 2.91 11.34
C LEU A 330 -18.07 2.72 9.84
N ALA A 331 -18.90 1.92 9.15
CA ALA A 331 -18.78 1.73 7.71
C ALA A 331 -18.99 3.05 6.93
N ILE A 332 -19.93 3.87 7.39
CA ILE A 332 -20.15 5.22 6.83
C ILE A 332 -18.93 6.10 7.13
N ALA A 333 -18.42 6.09 8.36
CA ALA A 333 -17.22 6.84 8.73
C ALA A 333 -16.00 6.45 7.88
N VAL A 334 -15.78 5.14 7.66
CA VAL A 334 -14.73 4.61 6.75
C VAL A 334 -14.96 5.14 5.33
N SER A 335 -16.19 5.08 4.81
CA SER A 335 -16.52 5.58 3.47
C SER A 335 -16.26 7.08 3.33
N ILE A 336 -16.67 7.89 4.31
CA ILE A 336 -16.39 9.34 4.36
C ILE A 336 -14.87 9.55 4.39
N SER A 337 -14.13 8.76 5.17
CA SER A 337 -12.67 8.87 5.22
C SER A 337 -12.02 8.60 3.85
N PHE A 338 -12.54 7.65 3.07
CA PHE A 338 -12.05 7.37 1.72
C PHE A 338 -12.36 8.52 0.75
N VAL A 339 -13.56 9.09 0.85
CA VAL A 339 -13.97 10.27 0.05
C VAL A 339 -13.06 11.47 0.31
N ILE A 340 -12.59 11.66 1.54
CA ILE A 340 -11.69 12.74 1.92
C ILE A 340 -10.23 12.39 1.56
N SER A 341 -9.77 11.19 1.93
CA SER A 341 -8.37 10.81 1.82
C SER A 341 -7.91 10.56 0.38
N ALA A 342 -8.78 10.04 -0.50
CA ALA A 342 -8.38 9.74 -1.88
C ALA A 342 -8.00 11.01 -2.67
N PRO A 343 -8.78 12.11 -2.67
CA PRO A 343 -8.36 13.37 -3.30
C PRO A 343 -7.12 13.98 -2.63
N LEU A 344 -7.06 13.99 -1.29
CA LEU A 344 -5.89 14.53 -0.57
C LEU A 344 -4.60 13.81 -0.97
N ASN A 345 -4.65 12.50 -1.06
CA ASN A 345 -3.50 11.73 -1.52
C ASN A 345 -3.19 11.95 -3.00
N ARG A 346 -4.20 12.07 -3.87
CA ARG A 346 -3.99 12.38 -5.29
C ARG A 346 -3.17 13.65 -5.47
N PHE A 347 -3.45 14.68 -4.67
CA PHE A 347 -2.76 15.97 -4.71
C PHE A 347 -1.69 16.13 -3.63
N ALA A 348 -1.18 15.04 -3.06
CA ALA A 348 -0.26 15.10 -1.93
C ALA A 348 1.04 15.87 -2.23
N HIS A 349 1.66 15.66 -3.41
CA HIS A 349 2.88 16.36 -3.83
C HIS A 349 2.65 17.87 -4.05
N PRO A 350 1.70 18.30 -4.89
CA PRO A 350 1.39 19.72 -5.02
C PRO A 350 0.99 20.39 -3.70
N LEU A 351 0.29 19.65 -2.83
CA LEU A 351 -0.09 20.15 -1.52
C LEU A 351 1.14 20.35 -0.62
N TYR A 352 2.08 19.40 -0.63
CA TYR A 352 3.33 19.55 0.08
C TYR A 352 4.13 20.76 -0.42
N GLU A 353 4.32 20.89 -1.73
CA GLU A 353 5.04 22.02 -2.34
C GLU A 353 4.46 23.37 -1.92
N ARG A 354 3.13 23.48 -1.91
CA ARG A 354 2.44 24.71 -1.48
C ARG A 354 2.70 25.07 -0.02
N TYR A 355 2.83 24.08 0.86
CA TYR A 355 3.01 24.28 2.30
C TYR A 355 4.42 23.95 2.79
N GLU A 356 5.37 23.64 1.90
CA GLU A 356 6.74 23.23 2.23
C GLU A 356 7.39 24.15 3.27
N ALA A 357 7.38 25.47 3.04
CA ALA A 357 8.01 26.43 3.93
C ALA A 357 7.45 26.42 5.37
N LYS A 358 6.18 26.03 5.54
CA LYS A 358 5.55 25.91 6.86
C LYS A 358 5.86 24.55 7.49
N LEU A 359 5.79 23.48 6.72
CA LEU A 359 5.99 22.11 7.19
C LEU A 359 7.45 21.87 7.60
N ARG A 360 8.41 22.40 6.85
CA ARG A 360 9.85 22.30 7.17
C ARG A 360 10.24 22.92 8.50
N ARG A 361 9.45 23.85 9.04
CA ARG A 361 9.72 24.43 10.38
C ARG A 361 9.62 23.41 11.52
N PHE A 362 8.97 22.29 11.27
CA PHE A 362 8.84 21.20 12.24
C PHE A 362 9.96 20.17 12.11
N GLU A 363 10.80 20.22 11.06
CA GLU A 363 11.94 19.32 10.90
C GLU A 363 12.93 19.49 12.06
N LEU A 364 13.47 18.36 12.51
CA LEU A 364 14.53 18.34 13.50
C LEU A 364 15.88 18.55 12.82
N ASP A 365 16.86 19.06 13.55
CA ASP A 365 18.25 19.24 13.05
C ASP A 365 18.89 17.89 12.69
N THR A 366 18.52 16.82 13.38
CA THR A 366 18.97 15.45 13.09
C THR A 366 17.97 14.75 12.16
N ILE A 367 18.43 14.36 10.99
CA ILE A 367 17.63 13.71 9.96
C ILE A 367 17.85 12.19 10.00
N HIS A 368 16.84 11.41 9.64
CA HIS A 368 16.91 9.95 9.55
C HIS A 368 18.05 9.52 8.63
N PRO A 369 18.83 8.46 8.97
CA PRO A 369 19.97 8.01 8.16
C PRO A 369 19.63 7.76 6.68
N ASP A 370 18.44 7.21 6.38
CA ASP A 370 18.00 6.93 5.03
C ASP A 370 17.66 8.20 4.21
N GLU A 371 17.52 9.35 4.86
CA GLU A 371 17.21 10.65 4.22
C GLU A 371 18.38 11.65 4.29
N GLN A 372 19.52 11.24 4.85
CA GLN A 372 20.71 12.11 4.90
C GLN A 372 21.27 12.32 3.49
N PRO A 373 21.73 13.55 3.16
CA PRO A 373 22.49 13.79 1.95
C PRO A 373 23.71 12.88 1.93
N ARG A 374 23.90 12.16 0.83
CA ARG A 374 25.08 11.32 0.64
C ARG A 374 26.08 12.05 -0.25
N ASP A 375 27.36 11.90 0.08
CA ASP A 375 28.42 12.37 -0.79
C ASP A 375 28.41 11.55 -2.07
N MET A 376 28.24 12.20 -3.21
CA MET A 376 28.18 11.55 -4.53
C MET A 376 29.56 11.27 -5.11
N GLY A 377 30.63 11.62 -4.39
CA GLY A 377 32.00 11.46 -4.87
C GLY A 377 32.29 12.29 -6.13
N ASP A 378 33.18 11.77 -6.97
CA ASP A 378 33.64 12.35 -8.24
C ASP A 378 32.92 11.73 -9.47
N ALA A 379 31.60 11.52 -9.37
CA ALA A 379 30.82 10.94 -10.44
C ALA A 379 30.69 11.86 -11.67
N ASP A 380 30.83 11.28 -12.87
CA ASP A 380 30.69 11.96 -14.15
C ASP A 380 29.26 11.90 -14.71
N VAL A 381 28.56 10.78 -14.50
CA VAL A 381 27.25 10.50 -15.05
C VAL A 381 26.29 10.07 -13.96
N MET A 382 25.12 10.69 -13.90
CA MET A 382 24.06 10.33 -12.97
C MET A 382 22.98 9.50 -13.67
N ILE A 383 22.65 8.33 -13.14
CA ILE A 383 21.69 7.40 -13.74
C ILE A 383 20.52 7.25 -12.75
N PHE A 384 19.35 7.71 -13.16
CA PHE A 384 18.11 7.57 -12.40
C PHE A 384 17.38 6.29 -12.81
N GLY A 385 17.13 5.40 -11.84
CA GLY A 385 16.54 4.09 -12.05
C GLY A 385 17.57 3.02 -12.37
N MET A 386 17.87 2.14 -11.43
CA MET A 386 18.82 1.03 -11.54
C MET A 386 18.12 -0.31 -11.81
N GLY A 387 17.08 -0.27 -12.66
CA GLY A 387 16.46 -1.45 -13.25
C GLY A 387 17.33 -2.04 -14.37
N ARG A 388 16.75 -2.84 -15.26
CA ARG A 388 17.48 -3.49 -16.38
C ARG A 388 18.20 -2.47 -17.28
N THR A 389 17.48 -1.41 -17.68
CA THR A 389 18.03 -0.36 -18.54
C THR A 389 19.14 0.42 -17.83
N GLY A 390 18.92 0.84 -16.59
CA GLY A 390 19.92 1.61 -15.85
C GLY A 390 21.16 0.81 -15.48
N SER A 391 21.00 -0.47 -15.14
CA SER A 391 22.14 -1.35 -14.87
C SER A 391 23.02 -1.57 -16.09
N ALA A 392 22.41 -1.80 -17.26
CA ALA A 392 23.15 -1.91 -18.51
C ALA A 392 23.85 -0.60 -18.88
N SER A 393 23.19 0.56 -18.66
CA SER A 393 23.80 1.87 -18.87
C SER A 393 24.96 2.11 -17.90
N TYR A 394 24.83 1.68 -16.64
CA TYR A 394 25.88 1.80 -15.63
C TYR A 394 27.13 1.03 -16.04
N GLU A 395 26.99 -0.25 -16.40
CA GLU A 395 28.09 -1.12 -16.86
C GLU A 395 28.78 -0.54 -18.09
N PHE A 396 28.00 -0.12 -19.08
CA PHE A 396 28.54 0.48 -20.30
C PHE A 396 29.37 1.75 -20.00
N MET A 397 28.88 2.64 -19.14
CA MET A 397 29.63 3.86 -18.78
C MET A 397 30.92 3.53 -18.04
N GLU A 398 30.89 2.56 -17.13
CA GLU A 398 32.08 2.12 -16.39
C GLU A 398 33.12 1.49 -17.31
N GLU A 399 32.72 0.64 -18.25
CA GLU A 399 33.61 0.04 -19.26
C GLU A 399 34.27 1.11 -20.17
N HIS A 400 33.62 2.26 -20.37
CA HIS A 400 34.17 3.39 -21.14
C HIS A 400 34.95 4.40 -20.29
N GLY A 401 35.28 4.05 -19.04
CA GLY A 401 36.14 4.85 -18.18
C GLY A 401 35.45 6.08 -17.55
N LEU A 402 34.12 6.16 -17.64
CA LEU A 402 33.32 7.16 -16.93
C LEU A 402 32.98 6.64 -15.53
N LYS A 403 32.72 7.55 -14.60
CA LYS A 403 32.33 7.22 -13.23
C LYS A 403 30.82 7.39 -13.06
N PRO A 404 30.03 6.33 -13.24
CA PRO A 404 28.59 6.42 -13.08
C PRO A 404 28.19 6.45 -11.60
N LEU A 405 27.11 7.20 -11.32
CA LEU A 405 26.38 7.20 -10.06
C LEU A 405 24.97 6.73 -10.32
N GLY A 406 24.59 5.60 -9.77
CA GLY A 406 23.23 5.09 -9.87
C GLY A 406 22.34 5.60 -8.73
N LEU A 407 21.11 5.94 -9.06
CA LEU A 407 20.07 6.34 -8.10
C LEU A 407 18.82 5.49 -8.33
N ASP A 408 18.29 4.88 -7.28
CA ASP A 408 17.04 4.09 -7.39
C ASP A 408 16.14 4.37 -6.17
N ALA A 409 14.85 4.49 -6.43
CA ALA A 409 13.84 4.66 -5.38
C ALA A 409 13.52 3.35 -4.65
N ASP A 410 14.07 2.23 -5.09
CA ASP A 410 14.00 0.94 -4.41
C ASP A 410 15.30 0.67 -3.63
N ASN A 411 15.20 0.76 -2.29
CA ASN A 411 16.35 0.53 -1.42
C ASN A 411 16.96 -0.86 -1.55
N TYR A 412 16.14 -1.89 -1.86
CA TYR A 412 16.67 -3.24 -2.04
C TYR A 412 17.53 -3.37 -3.29
N LYS A 413 17.13 -2.69 -4.37
CA LYS A 413 17.94 -2.62 -5.58
C LYS A 413 19.23 -1.85 -5.32
N ALA A 414 19.11 -0.68 -4.65
CA ALA A 414 20.28 0.12 -4.29
C ALA A 414 21.27 -0.70 -3.42
N GLU A 415 20.80 -1.39 -2.38
CA GLU A 415 21.63 -2.26 -1.55
C GLU A 415 22.24 -3.44 -2.32
N ALA A 416 21.49 -4.05 -3.25
CA ALA A 416 21.99 -5.14 -4.08
C ALA A 416 23.15 -4.67 -4.98
N HIS A 417 23.02 -3.50 -5.61
CA HIS A 417 24.06 -2.90 -6.41
C HIS A 417 25.28 -2.50 -5.57
N GLN A 418 25.08 -1.93 -4.37
CA GLN A 418 26.18 -1.62 -3.44
C GLN A 418 26.96 -2.87 -3.02
N LYS A 419 26.26 -3.98 -2.74
CA LYS A 419 26.91 -5.27 -2.44
C LYS A 419 27.70 -5.82 -3.63
N ALA A 420 27.30 -5.47 -4.85
CA ALA A 420 28.04 -5.77 -6.08
C ALA A 420 29.20 -4.78 -6.34
N GLY A 421 29.48 -3.85 -5.43
CA GLY A 421 30.58 -2.90 -5.53
C GLY A 421 30.27 -1.66 -6.38
N ARG A 422 29.02 -1.46 -6.81
CA ARG A 422 28.61 -0.31 -7.64
C ARG A 422 28.31 0.92 -6.80
N ASN A 423 28.62 2.09 -7.32
CA ASN A 423 28.29 3.38 -6.70
C ASN A 423 26.82 3.73 -6.95
N VAL A 424 25.93 3.12 -6.15
CA VAL A 424 24.47 3.27 -6.27
C VAL A 424 23.89 3.68 -4.93
N PHE A 425 23.00 4.68 -4.94
CA PHE A 425 22.32 5.16 -3.75
C PHE A 425 20.80 5.04 -3.88
N PHE A 426 20.17 4.82 -2.73
CA PHE A 426 18.74 5.01 -2.60
C PHE A 426 18.43 6.51 -2.74
N ALA A 427 17.65 6.88 -3.73
CA ALA A 427 17.15 8.23 -3.94
C ALA A 427 15.84 8.20 -4.71
N ASP A 428 14.91 9.04 -4.29
CA ASP A 428 13.67 9.29 -5.01
C ASP A 428 13.91 10.45 -6.00
N ALA A 429 13.76 10.18 -7.29
CA ALA A 429 13.93 11.18 -8.35
C ALA A 429 12.93 12.35 -8.25
N GLU A 430 11.81 12.12 -7.57
CA GLU A 430 10.77 13.12 -7.32
C GLU A 430 11.08 13.99 -6.09
N ASP A 431 12.07 13.60 -5.26
CA ASP A 431 12.47 14.40 -4.12
C ASP A 431 13.33 15.59 -4.55
N SER A 432 12.69 16.74 -4.68
CA SER A 432 13.36 18.00 -4.97
C SER A 432 14.46 18.37 -3.96
N ASN A 433 14.34 17.92 -2.70
CA ASN A 433 15.34 18.16 -1.66
C ASN A 433 16.57 17.28 -1.82
N PHE A 434 16.40 16.04 -2.28
CA PHE A 434 17.53 15.19 -2.63
C PHE A 434 18.39 15.88 -3.69
N LEU A 435 17.78 16.27 -4.80
CA LEU A 435 18.50 16.99 -5.86
C LEU A 435 19.08 18.33 -5.39
N ARG A 436 18.44 19.04 -4.43
CA ARG A 436 18.98 20.27 -3.82
C ARG A 436 20.24 20.01 -2.98
N SER A 437 20.38 18.85 -2.39
CA SER A 437 21.56 18.46 -1.62
C SER A 437 22.72 17.98 -2.50
N CYS A 438 22.45 17.71 -3.79
CA CYS A 438 23.43 17.20 -4.73
C CYS A 438 24.31 18.32 -5.32
N ASN A 439 25.62 18.12 -5.31
CA ASN A 439 26.54 18.99 -6.07
C ASN A 439 26.56 18.55 -7.55
N LEU A 440 25.73 19.19 -8.37
CA LEU A 440 25.63 18.89 -9.81
C LEU A 440 26.82 19.42 -10.64
N GLY A 441 27.72 20.20 -10.05
CA GLY A 441 28.78 20.87 -10.79
C GLY A 441 29.82 19.93 -11.44
N GLN A 442 29.92 18.71 -10.98
CA GLN A 442 30.84 17.70 -11.53
C GLN A 442 30.15 16.74 -12.49
N ILE A 443 28.82 16.67 -12.45
CA ILE A 443 28.02 15.75 -13.30
C ILE A 443 28.01 16.30 -14.73
N LYS A 444 28.48 15.49 -15.67
CA LYS A 444 28.57 15.82 -17.11
C LYS A 444 27.31 15.46 -17.86
N ALA A 445 26.61 14.38 -17.46
CA ALA A 445 25.40 13.88 -18.12
C ALA A 445 24.45 13.23 -17.12
N ALA A 446 23.15 13.19 -17.46
CA ALA A 446 22.13 12.46 -16.70
C ALA A 446 21.38 11.48 -17.61
N ILE A 447 21.14 10.26 -17.11
CA ILE A 447 20.35 9.23 -17.78
C ILE A 447 19.10 8.98 -16.95
N LEU A 448 17.91 9.13 -17.55
CA LEU A 448 16.63 8.83 -16.94
C LEU A 448 16.17 7.44 -17.41
N ALA A 449 16.59 6.41 -16.65
CA ALA A 449 16.38 5.01 -16.97
C ALA A 449 15.20 4.36 -16.20
N MET A 450 14.46 5.15 -15.40
CA MET A 450 13.23 4.68 -14.75
C MET A 450 12.10 4.52 -15.80
N ASP A 451 11.14 3.61 -15.55
CA ASP A 451 10.00 3.40 -16.45
C ASP A 451 8.88 4.43 -16.26
N ASP A 452 8.77 5.00 -15.05
CA ASP A 452 7.73 5.97 -14.69
C ASP A 452 7.87 7.28 -15.47
N LEU A 453 6.79 7.70 -16.15
CA LEU A 453 6.78 8.93 -16.93
C LEU A 453 6.83 10.16 -16.02
N GLU A 454 6.02 10.19 -14.96
CA GLU A 454 5.93 11.36 -14.07
C GLU A 454 7.25 11.61 -13.35
N ALA A 455 7.89 10.55 -12.85
CA ALA A 455 9.22 10.61 -12.26
C ALA A 455 10.27 11.16 -13.24
N LYS A 456 10.25 10.76 -14.52
CA LYS A 456 11.12 11.32 -15.57
C LYS A 456 10.90 12.80 -15.77
N LEU A 457 9.61 13.22 -15.86
CA LEU A 457 9.25 14.62 -16.08
C LEU A 457 9.72 15.49 -14.90
N ILE A 458 9.52 15.02 -13.68
CA ILE A 458 9.92 15.71 -12.45
C ILE A 458 11.45 15.80 -12.37
N ALA A 459 12.15 14.68 -12.60
CA ALA A 459 13.61 14.64 -12.58
C ALA A 459 14.24 15.59 -13.61
N ALA A 460 13.76 15.54 -14.86
CA ALA A 460 14.25 16.41 -15.93
C ALA A 460 14.03 17.90 -15.61
N ARG A 461 12.82 18.29 -15.21
CA ARG A 461 12.50 19.67 -14.79
C ARG A 461 13.35 20.11 -13.61
N SER A 462 13.50 19.28 -12.60
CA SER A 462 14.27 19.59 -11.40
C SER A 462 15.75 19.81 -11.71
N LEU A 463 16.35 18.99 -12.57
CA LEU A 463 17.72 19.17 -13.04
C LEU A 463 17.88 20.49 -13.76
N ARG A 464 16.99 20.84 -14.69
CA ARG A 464 17.05 22.10 -15.46
C ARG A 464 16.82 23.34 -14.58
N GLN A 465 15.84 23.29 -13.68
CA GLN A 465 15.59 24.39 -12.72
C GLN A 465 16.78 24.68 -11.83
N ARG A 466 17.66 23.70 -11.62
CA ARG A 466 18.89 23.84 -10.82
C ARG A 466 20.10 24.24 -11.63
N GLY A 467 19.92 24.58 -12.90
CA GLY A 467 20.99 25.04 -13.77
C GLY A 467 21.85 23.90 -14.32
N PHE A 468 21.39 22.65 -14.27
CA PHE A 468 22.11 21.56 -14.95
C PHE A 468 22.09 21.78 -16.46
N THR A 469 23.27 21.95 -17.06
CA THR A 469 23.45 22.25 -18.48
C THR A 469 23.91 21.04 -19.30
N GLY A 470 24.33 19.96 -18.63
CA GLY A 470 24.74 18.73 -19.29
C GLY A 470 23.57 18.02 -20.01
N PRO A 471 23.86 17.11 -20.94
CA PRO A 471 22.84 16.36 -21.66
C PRO A 471 22.02 15.47 -20.70
N ILE A 472 20.70 15.50 -20.90
CA ILE A 472 19.74 14.60 -20.24
C ILE A 472 19.22 13.64 -21.31
N VAL A 473 19.50 12.35 -21.13
CA VAL A 473 19.09 11.27 -22.02
C VAL A 473 17.99 10.46 -21.34
N ALA A 474 16.87 10.23 -22.01
CA ALA A 474 15.77 9.47 -21.46
C ALA A 474 15.24 8.43 -22.44
N HIS A 475 14.89 7.25 -21.94
CA HIS A 475 14.13 6.29 -22.73
C HIS A 475 12.63 6.47 -22.55
N ALA A 476 11.85 6.03 -23.54
CA ALA A 476 10.40 5.96 -23.46
C ALA A 476 9.92 4.56 -23.86
N LEU A 477 8.85 4.09 -23.21
CA LEU A 477 8.16 2.84 -23.55
C LEU A 477 7.10 3.07 -24.62
N HIS A 478 6.51 4.29 -24.67
CA HIS A 478 5.43 4.68 -25.58
C HIS A 478 5.80 5.95 -26.34
N GLU A 479 5.36 6.04 -27.59
CA GLU A 479 5.69 7.11 -28.51
C GLU A 479 5.13 8.48 -28.08
N ASP A 480 3.93 8.47 -27.51
CA ASP A 480 3.24 9.65 -26.96
C ASP A 480 3.97 10.30 -25.77
N HIS A 481 4.87 9.57 -25.11
CA HIS A 481 5.68 10.09 -24.01
C HIS A 481 6.90 10.92 -24.47
N LEU A 482 7.39 10.70 -25.68
CA LEU A 482 8.63 11.35 -26.17
C LEU A 482 8.57 12.87 -26.10
N GLN A 483 7.47 13.46 -26.56
CA GLN A 483 7.31 14.91 -26.59
C GLN A 483 7.27 15.48 -25.17
N GLN A 484 6.52 14.86 -24.28
CA GLN A 484 6.40 15.31 -22.88
C GLN A 484 7.76 15.29 -22.15
N ILE A 485 8.57 14.25 -22.40
CA ILE A 485 9.90 14.10 -21.80
C ILE A 485 10.86 15.20 -22.32
N ARG A 486 10.81 15.53 -23.62
CA ARG A 486 11.59 16.64 -24.21
C ARG A 486 11.15 18.00 -23.65
N GLU A 487 9.86 18.24 -23.58
CA GLU A 487 9.31 19.48 -23.01
C GLU A 487 9.68 19.66 -21.54
N ALA A 488 9.90 18.55 -20.82
CA ALA A 488 10.38 18.58 -19.43
C ALA A 488 11.87 18.90 -19.31
N GLY A 489 12.64 18.89 -20.42
CA GLY A 489 14.04 19.29 -20.45
C GLY A 489 15.04 18.20 -20.83
N ALA A 490 14.60 17.03 -21.31
CA ALA A 490 15.50 16.03 -21.87
C ALA A 490 15.95 16.41 -23.29
N ASP A 491 17.24 16.29 -23.55
CA ASP A 491 17.82 16.62 -24.87
C ASP A 491 17.66 15.47 -25.86
N TYR A 492 17.77 14.23 -25.34
CA TYR A 492 17.70 13.04 -26.18
C TYR A 492 16.69 12.06 -25.60
N THR A 493 15.84 11.55 -26.49
CA THR A 493 14.86 10.52 -26.16
C THR A 493 14.85 9.43 -27.20
N TYR A 494 14.63 8.17 -26.81
CA TYR A 494 14.46 7.06 -27.74
C TYR A 494 13.44 6.03 -27.23
N LEU A 495 12.85 5.28 -28.16
CA LEU A 495 11.92 4.20 -27.86
C LEU A 495 12.67 2.90 -27.60
N THR A 496 12.62 2.39 -26.39
CA THR A 496 13.36 1.20 -25.96
C THR A 496 13.04 -0.02 -26.82
N MET A 497 11.75 -0.30 -27.04
CA MET A 497 11.31 -1.50 -27.78
C MET A 497 11.63 -1.40 -29.27
N THR A 498 11.51 -0.22 -29.86
CA THR A 498 11.86 0.03 -31.26
C THR A 498 13.37 -0.17 -31.48
N GLN A 499 14.20 0.38 -30.59
CA GLN A 499 15.64 0.22 -30.66
C GLN A 499 16.08 -1.23 -30.47
N ALA A 500 15.47 -1.93 -29.52
CA ALA A 500 15.72 -3.37 -29.31
C ALA A 500 15.37 -4.18 -30.58
N GLY A 501 14.26 -3.84 -31.25
CA GLY A 501 13.87 -4.47 -32.52
C GLY A 501 14.88 -4.22 -33.64
N ILE A 502 15.39 -2.99 -33.77
CA ILE A 502 16.43 -2.65 -34.73
C ILE A 502 17.71 -3.44 -34.46
N SER A 503 18.18 -3.47 -33.20
CA SER A 503 19.39 -4.21 -32.83
C SER A 503 19.27 -5.71 -33.07
N LEU A 504 18.10 -6.31 -32.83
CA LEU A 504 17.83 -7.73 -33.17
C LEU A 504 17.91 -7.94 -34.72
N ALA A 505 17.36 -7.02 -35.50
CA ALA A 505 17.39 -7.12 -36.94
C ALA A 505 18.84 -6.96 -37.50
N GLU A 506 19.63 -6.06 -36.92
CA GLU A 506 21.06 -5.87 -37.27
C GLU A 506 21.87 -7.15 -37.01
N LEU A 507 21.75 -7.72 -35.80
CA LEU A 507 22.41 -8.99 -35.45
C LEU A 507 21.98 -10.13 -36.39
N THR A 508 20.70 -10.19 -36.75
CA THR A 508 20.21 -11.21 -37.69
C THR A 508 20.79 -11.02 -39.08
N ALA A 509 20.84 -9.78 -39.58
CA ALA A 509 21.43 -9.47 -40.89
C ALA A 509 22.92 -9.82 -40.94
N GLU A 510 23.68 -9.50 -39.88
CA GLU A 510 25.09 -9.93 -39.76
C GLU A 510 25.27 -11.43 -39.74
N ALA A 511 24.41 -12.16 -39.01
CA ALA A 511 24.45 -13.61 -38.94
C ALA A 511 24.18 -14.26 -40.30
N VAL A 512 23.21 -13.74 -41.05
CA VAL A 512 22.89 -14.20 -42.43
C VAL A 512 24.04 -13.92 -43.40
N GLN A 513 24.74 -12.80 -43.23
CA GLN A 513 25.90 -12.46 -44.10
C GLN A 513 27.13 -13.32 -43.80
N LYS A 514 27.25 -13.88 -42.60
CA LYS A 514 28.35 -14.76 -42.20
C LYS A 514 28.07 -16.25 -42.47
N ALA A 515 26.83 -16.63 -42.79
CA ALA A 515 26.39 -17.98 -43.13
C ALA A 515 26.47 -18.23 -44.65
#